data_7bd15bce5a5dd88fea1d6ce17eb5a582
#
_entry.id   7bd15bce5a5dd88fea1d6ce17eb5a582
#
_cell.length_a   1.000
_cell.length_b   1.000
_cell.length_c   1.000
_cell.angle_alpha   90.00
_cell.angle_beta   90.00
_cell.angle_gamma   90.00
#
_symmetry.space_group_name_H-M   'P 1'
#
loop_
_entity.id
_entity.type
_entity.pdbx_description
1 polymer ?
#
loop_
_entity_poly.entity_id
_entity_poly.type
_entity_poly.pdbx_seq_one_letter_code
_entity_poly.pdbx_strand_id
1 'polypeptide(L)'
;MSIDRSGKWWTGTSSEDIKEYLEEYSADGYKSSEFRLAKCICGDDRFHLFADDEEGCAKRTCTSCAASQFICDSEEYWADATPEQWKCVDCGSTTANIGVGFSLYEDGEVRWLYVGERCFTCGILGCFAGWKIAYSPSKQLLDQV
;
A
#
# COMPACT_ATOMS: atom_id res chain seq x y z
N MET A 1 11.64 -0.57 17.81
CA MET A 1 11.89 -1.10 16.47
C MET A 1 11.31 -2.48 16.35
N SER A 2 10.33 -2.62 15.51
CA SER A 2 9.64 -3.88 15.38
C SER A 2 9.94 -4.62 14.06
N ILE A 3 10.76 -4.05 13.18
CA ILE A 3 11.14 -4.71 11.93
C ILE A 3 12.34 -5.63 12.15
N ASP A 4 12.16 -6.88 11.75
CA ASP A 4 13.22 -7.88 11.74
C ASP A 4 13.77 -7.99 10.31
N ARG A 5 15.06 -7.67 10.14
CA ARG A 5 15.75 -7.67 8.85
C ARG A 5 16.65 -8.87 8.67
N SER A 6 16.65 -9.80 9.63
CA SER A 6 17.61 -10.92 9.65
C SER A 6 17.30 -12.02 8.64
N GLY A 7 16.05 -12.16 8.22
CA GLY A 7 15.65 -13.17 7.25
C GLY A 7 15.73 -12.69 5.81
N LYS A 8 15.37 -13.57 4.89
CA LYS A 8 15.29 -13.23 3.46
C LYS A 8 14.30 -12.10 3.21
N TRP A 9 13.20 -12.10 3.96
CA TRP A 9 12.16 -11.07 3.88
C TRP A 9 12.12 -10.33 5.20
N TRP A 10 11.93 -9.01 5.15
CA TRP A 10 11.76 -8.23 6.36
C TRP A 10 10.37 -8.49 6.93
N THR A 11 10.28 -8.62 8.24
CA THR A 11 9.00 -8.85 8.93
C THR A 11 8.75 -7.76 9.96
N GLY A 12 7.47 -7.44 10.14
CA GLY A 12 7.04 -6.46 11.13
C GLY A 12 6.03 -7.07 12.10
N THR A 13 5.94 -6.50 13.29
CA THR A 13 5.00 -6.95 14.31
C THR A 13 3.70 -6.14 14.33
N SER A 14 3.67 -5.01 13.63
CA SER A 14 2.47 -4.18 13.55
C SER A 14 2.34 -3.54 12.17
N SER A 15 1.14 -3.08 11.85
CA SER A 15 0.86 -2.40 10.57
C SER A 15 1.65 -1.11 10.40
N GLU A 16 2.04 -0.47 11.50
CA GLU A 16 2.82 0.77 11.45
C GLU A 16 4.23 0.54 10.89
N ASP A 17 4.72 -0.68 10.93
CA ASP A 17 6.03 -1.02 10.38
C ASP A 17 6.08 -0.88 8.86
N ILE A 18 4.94 -0.85 8.19
CA ILE A 18 4.86 -0.61 6.74
C ILE A 18 5.48 0.74 6.41
N LYS A 19 5.26 1.75 7.25
CA LYS A 19 5.81 3.09 7.04
C LYS A 19 7.33 3.06 6.92
N GLU A 20 8.00 2.45 7.89
CA GLU A 20 9.46 2.37 7.89
C GLU A 20 9.96 1.53 6.71
N TYR A 21 9.26 0.44 6.40
CA TYR A 21 9.62 -0.39 5.25
C TYR A 21 9.58 0.41 3.95
N LEU A 22 8.52 1.19 3.73
CA LEU A 22 8.39 1.97 2.51
C LEU A 22 9.42 3.10 2.43
N GLU A 23 9.80 3.69 3.56
CA GLU A 23 10.85 4.70 3.61
C GLU A 23 12.19 4.11 3.15
N GLU A 24 12.51 2.91 3.61
CA GLU A 24 13.73 2.21 3.21
C GLU A 24 13.65 1.74 1.76
N TYR A 25 12.52 1.19 1.35
CA TYR A 25 12.28 0.69 0.01
C TYR A 25 12.48 1.80 -1.04
N SER A 26 12.03 3.01 -0.73
CA SER A 26 12.03 4.15 -1.64
C SER A 26 13.26 5.06 -1.49
N ALA A 27 14.20 4.70 -0.62
CA ALA A 27 15.31 5.59 -0.24
C ALA A 27 16.18 6.05 -1.40
N ASP A 28 16.35 5.22 -2.42
CA ASP A 28 17.20 5.52 -3.58
C ASP A 28 16.44 6.15 -4.75
N GLY A 29 15.15 6.41 -4.58
CA GLY A 29 14.30 6.98 -5.62
C GLY A 29 13.45 8.12 -5.07
N TYR A 30 12.17 8.10 -5.39
CA TYR A 30 11.22 9.06 -4.85
C TYR A 30 10.86 8.64 -3.44
N LYS A 31 11.58 9.19 -2.46
CA LYS A 31 11.43 8.75 -1.08
C LYS A 31 10.04 9.06 -0.51
N SER A 32 9.45 8.05 0.12
CA SER A 32 8.19 8.21 0.84
C SER A 32 8.39 9.15 2.04
N SER A 33 7.64 10.25 2.07
CA SER A 33 7.73 11.27 3.12
C SER A 33 6.43 11.43 3.91
N GLU A 34 5.32 10.95 3.37
CA GLU A 34 4.03 10.90 4.04
C GLU A 34 3.50 9.48 4.01
N PHE A 35 2.69 9.11 5.00
CA PHE A 35 2.19 7.75 5.12
C PHE A 35 0.77 7.73 5.67
N ARG A 36 -0.07 6.83 5.14
CA ARG A 36 -1.42 6.60 5.63
C ARG A 36 -1.68 5.09 5.74
N LEU A 37 -2.16 4.67 6.90
CA LEU A 37 -2.63 3.29 7.07
C LEU A 37 -4.06 3.17 6.56
N ALA A 38 -4.33 2.09 5.83
CA ALA A 38 -5.69 1.78 5.42
C ALA A 38 -6.47 1.23 6.60
N LYS A 39 -7.71 1.71 6.75
CA LYS A 39 -8.63 1.22 7.76
C LYS A 39 -10.02 1.25 7.20
N CYS A 40 -10.75 0.15 7.36
CA CYS A 40 -12.13 0.09 6.88
C CYS A 40 -13.06 0.91 7.77
N ILE A 41 -14.14 1.41 7.19
CA ILE A 41 -15.16 2.14 7.93
C ILE A 41 -15.75 1.29 9.05
N CYS A 42 -15.72 -0.05 8.92
CA CYS A 42 -16.17 -0.96 9.98
C CYS A 42 -15.18 -1.09 11.13
N GLY A 43 -13.97 -0.49 11.01
CA GLY A 43 -12.95 -0.52 12.03
C GLY A 43 -11.87 -1.57 11.85
N ASP A 44 -12.03 -2.50 10.91
CA ASP A 44 -11.01 -3.53 10.67
C ASP A 44 -9.89 -2.99 9.79
N ASP A 45 -8.69 -3.53 9.96
CA ASP A 45 -7.50 -3.17 9.20
C ASP A 45 -6.91 -4.35 8.41
N ARG A 46 -7.70 -5.41 8.22
CA ARG A 46 -7.29 -6.61 7.46
C ARG A 46 -7.99 -6.64 6.12
N PHE A 47 -7.21 -6.77 5.06
CA PHE A 47 -7.72 -6.62 3.71
C PHE A 47 -7.20 -7.71 2.77
N HIS A 48 -7.96 -7.95 1.70
CA HIS A 48 -7.44 -8.53 0.48
C HIS A 48 -7.04 -7.38 -0.44
N LEU A 49 -5.87 -7.49 -1.06
CA LEU A 49 -5.32 -6.44 -1.91
C LEU A 49 -5.24 -6.91 -3.35
N PHE A 50 -5.74 -6.09 -4.25
CA PHE A 50 -5.70 -6.33 -5.69
C PHE A 50 -5.04 -5.14 -6.37
N ALA A 51 -4.11 -5.38 -7.29
CA ALA A 51 -3.42 -4.29 -7.95
C ALA A 51 -2.91 -4.67 -9.32
N ASP A 52 -2.79 -3.66 -10.19
CA ASP A 52 -2.09 -3.75 -11.46
C ASP A 52 -1.01 -2.67 -11.44
N ASP A 53 0.24 -3.07 -11.28
CA ASP A 53 1.36 -2.15 -11.17
C ASP A 53 1.64 -1.42 -12.49
N GLU A 54 1.39 -2.07 -13.62
CA GLU A 54 1.61 -1.46 -14.94
C GLU A 54 0.58 -0.37 -15.25
N GLU A 55 -0.71 -0.63 -14.96
CA GLU A 55 -1.77 0.36 -15.14
C GLU A 55 -1.74 1.44 -14.06
N GLY A 56 -1.20 1.11 -12.90
CA GLY A 56 -1.14 2.04 -11.78
C GLY A 56 -2.45 2.16 -11.04
N CYS A 57 -2.96 1.05 -10.52
CA CYS A 57 -4.19 1.05 -9.73
C CYS A 57 -4.22 -0.09 -8.72
N ALA A 58 -4.95 0.13 -7.64
CA ALA A 58 -5.11 -0.86 -6.57
C ALA A 58 -6.48 -0.72 -5.91
N LYS A 59 -6.96 -1.83 -5.36
CA LYS A 59 -8.22 -1.89 -4.62
C LYS A 59 -8.05 -2.80 -3.41
N ARG A 60 -8.64 -2.41 -2.30
CA ARG A 60 -8.67 -3.23 -1.09
C ARG A 60 -10.09 -3.67 -0.76
N THR A 61 -10.22 -4.90 -0.25
CA THR A 61 -11.50 -5.44 0.19
C THR A 61 -11.36 -5.88 1.63
N CYS A 62 -12.21 -5.35 2.51
CA CYS A 62 -12.19 -5.70 3.93
C CYS A 62 -12.57 -7.16 4.14
N THR A 63 -11.80 -7.86 4.98
CA THR A 63 -12.08 -9.28 5.28
C THR A 63 -13.29 -9.46 6.20
N SER A 64 -13.67 -8.44 6.96
CA SER A 64 -14.79 -8.52 7.92
C SER A 64 -16.12 -8.17 7.30
N CYS A 65 -16.21 -7.03 6.59
CA CYS A 65 -17.49 -6.55 6.06
C CYS A 65 -17.59 -6.63 4.54
N ALA A 66 -16.52 -7.06 3.86
CA ALA A 66 -16.45 -7.20 2.41
C ALA A 66 -16.58 -5.87 1.62
N ALA A 67 -16.52 -4.73 2.29
CA ALA A 67 -16.53 -3.44 1.61
C ALA A 67 -15.22 -3.25 0.85
N SER A 68 -15.33 -2.79 -0.40
CA SER A 68 -14.17 -2.51 -1.24
C SER A 68 -13.98 -1.01 -1.39
N GLN A 69 -12.71 -0.60 -1.53
CA GLN A 69 -12.37 0.79 -1.80
C GLN A 69 -11.19 0.83 -2.76
N PHE A 70 -11.30 1.68 -3.77
CA PHE A 70 -10.16 1.98 -4.63
C PHE A 70 -9.15 2.83 -3.86
N ILE A 71 -7.87 2.53 -4.03
CA ILE A 71 -6.80 3.29 -3.38
C ILE A 71 -6.44 4.47 -4.28
N CYS A 72 -6.61 5.67 -3.75
CA CYS A 72 -6.32 6.93 -4.42
C CYS A 72 -7.08 7.06 -5.75
N ASP A 73 -6.40 7.27 -6.88
CA ASP A 73 -7.02 7.50 -8.19
C ASP A 73 -7.32 6.23 -8.98
N SER A 74 -7.26 5.08 -8.33
CA SER A 74 -7.34 3.78 -9.01
C SER A 74 -8.63 3.53 -9.79
N GLU A 75 -9.74 4.13 -9.37
CA GLU A 75 -11.01 3.92 -10.04
C GLU A 75 -10.97 4.32 -11.53
N GLU A 76 -10.23 5.36 -11.86
CA GLU A 76 -10.10 5.86 -13.23
C GLU A 76 -9.44 4.85 -14.17
N TYR A 77 -8.57 4.00 -13.64
CA TYR A 77 -7.76 3.08 -14.43
C TYR A 77 -8.20 1.63 -14.31
N TRP A 78 -9.16 1.35 -13.43
CA TRP A 78 -9.54 -0.02 -13.09
C TRP A 78 -10.15 -0.78 -14.27
N ALA A 79 -10.92 -0.11 -15.12
CA ALA A 79 -11.58 -0.75 -16.25
C ALA A 79 -10.61 -1.36 -17.26
N ASP A 80 -9.42 -0.75 -17.41
CA ASP A 80 -8.40 -1.21 -18.34
C ASP A 80 -7.34 -2.10 -17.68
N ALA A 81 -7.49 -2.35 -16.39
CA ALA A 81 -6.51 -3.08 -15.62
C ALA A 81 -6.71 -4.59 -15.68
N THR A 82 -5.63 -5.32 -15.43
CA THR A 82 -5.65 -6.77 -15.23
C THR A 82 -5.11 -7.03 -13.83
N PRO A 83 -5.91 -6.75 -12.78
CA PRO A 83 -5.39 -6.79 -11.41
C PRO A 83 -5.11 -8.21 -10.94
N GLU A 84 -4.06 -8.33 -10.12
CA GLU A 84 -3.71 -9.57 -9.47
C GLU A 84 -3.95 -9.43 -7.97
N GLN A 85 -4.34 -10.51 -7.32
CA GLN A 85 -4.50 -10.54 -5.88
C GLN A 85 -3.15 -10.75 -5.21
N TRP A 86 -2.85 -9.93 -4.20
CA TRP A 86 -1.66 -10.12 -3.39
C TRP A 86 -1.75 -11.43 -2.60
N LYS A 87 -0.64 -12.14 -2.58
CA LYS A 87 -0.48 -13.38 -1.83
C LYS A 87 0.90 -13.39 -1.21
N CYS A 88 0.99 -13.77 0.06
CA CYS A 88 2.27 -13.82 0.74
C CYS A 88 3.19 -14.85 0.09
N VAL A 89 4.43 -14.43 -0.19
CA VAL A 89 5.43 -15.26 -0.87
C VAL A 89 5.89 -16.45 -0.02
N ASP A 90 5.67 -16.40 1.27
CA ASP A 90 6.14 -17.44 2.21
C ASP A 90 5.01 -18.32 2.72
N CYS A 91 4.00 -17.73 3.35
CA CYS A 91 2.93 -18.54 3.98
C CYS A 91 1.68 -18.72 3.11
N GLY A 92 1.59 -18.03 1.98
CA GLY A 92 0.46 -18.14 1.06
C GLY A 92 -0.82 -17.41 1.50
N SER A 93 -0.80 -16.69 2.61
CA SER A 93 -1.97 -15.93 3.06
C SER A 93 -2.29 -14.80 2.09
N THR A 94 -3.58 -14.48 1.93
CA THR A 94 -4.05 -13.35 1.14
C THR A 94 -4.57 -12.20 2.00
N THR A 95 -4.43 -12.30 3.32
CA THR A 95 -4.87 -11.27 4.25
C THR A 95 -3.70 -10.41 4.70
N ALA A 96 -3.84 -9.10 4.55
CA ALA A 96 -2.75 -8.16 4.86
C ALA A 96 -3.26 -6.87 5.48
N ASN A 97 -2.39 -6.24 6.27
CA ASN A 97 -2.53 -4.82 6.57
C ASN A 97 -2.00 -4.05 5.37
N ILE A 98 -2.57 -2.88 5.10
CA ILE A 98 -2.20 -2.07 3.94
C ILE A 98 -1.86 -0.65 4.39
N GLY A 99 -0.80 -0.11 3.82
CA GLY A 99 -0.43 1.29 4.03
C GLY A 99 0.10 1.88 2.74
N VAL A 100 -0.11 3.18 2.56
CA VAL A 100 0.33 3.89 1.36
C VAL A 100 1.34 4.95 1.75
N GLY A 101 2.51 4.90 1.13
CA GLY A 101 3.56 5.90 1.27
C GLY A 101 3.52 6.85 0.09
N PHE A 102 3.73 8.13 0.36
CA PHE A 102 3.68 9.18 -0.68
C PHE A 102 4.98 9.95 -0.73
N SER A 103 5.50 10.12 -1.94
CA SER A 103 6.57 11.08 -2.22
C SER A 103 5.91 12.36 -2.72
N LEU A 104 6.28 13.49 -2.12
CA LEU A 104 5.65 14.77 -2.43
C LEU A 104 6.60 15.72 -3.14
N TYR A 105 6.04 16.62 -3.97
CA TYR A 105 6.75 17.79 -4.43
C TYR A 105 6.86 18.80 -3.28
N GLU A 106 7.67 19.86 -3.47
CA GLU A 106 7.86 20.89 -2.45
C GLU A 106 6.55 21.60 -2.06
N ASP A 107 5.60 21.71 -3.01
CA ASP A 107 4.30 22.33 -2.76
C ASP A 107 3.30 21.39 -2.04
N GLY A 108 3.71 20.15 -1.73
CA GLY A 108 2.87 19.19 -1.05
C GLY A 108 1.99 18.35 -1.97
N GLU A 109 2.04 18.59 -3.28
CA GLU A 109 1.33 17.72 -4.23
C GLU A 109 2.02 16.36 -4.33
N VAL A 110 1.24 15.32 -4.64
CA VAL A 110 1.77 13.96 -4.71
C VAL A 110 2.53 13.75 -6.01
N ARG A 111 3.76 13.24 -5.88
CA ARG A 111 4.61 12.90 -7.03
C ARG A 111 4.55 11.41 -7.36
N TRP A 112 4.58 10.58 -6.34
CA TRP A 112 4.59 9.12 -6.47
C TRP A 112 3.94 8.50 -5.26
N LEU A 113 3.32 7.33 -5.42
CA LEU A 113 2.81 6.60 -4.26
C LEU A 113 3.26 5.14 -4.30
N TYR A 114 3.33 4.54 -3.13
CA TYR A 114 3.70 3.14 -2.93
C TYR A 114 2.63 2.45 -2.12
N VAL A 115 2.09 1.35 -2.63
CA VAL A 115 1.12 0.54 -1.89
C VAL A 115 1.88 -0.58 -1.19
N GLY A 116 2.05 -0.44 0.11
CA GLY A 116 2.74 -1.40 0.94
C GLY A 116 1.79 -2.31 1.69
N GLU A 117 2.30 -3.48 2.10
CA GLU A 117 1.49 -4.42 2.85
C GLU A 117 2.35 -5.15 3.88
N ARG A 118 1.68 -5.65 4.91
CA ARG A 118 2.25 -6.55 5.90
C ARG A 118 1.35 -7.78 5.96
N CYS A 119 1.93 -8.96 5.73
CA CYS A 119 1.16 -10.20 5.86
C CYS A 119 0.61 -10.31 7.28
N PHE A 120 -0.70 -10.45 7.40
CA PHE A 120 -1.33 -10.52 8.71
C PHE A 120 -0.94 -11.81 9.45
N THR A 121 -0.65 -12.87 8.71
CA THR A 121 -0.34 -14.18 9.29
C THR A 121 1.11 -14.30 9.74
N CYS A 122 2.08 -13.93 8.90
CA CYS A 122 3.51 -14.13 9.21
C CYS A 122 4.32 -12.84 9.35
N GLY A 123 3.72 -11.69 9.04
CA GLY A 123 4.38 -10.40 9.24
C GLY A 123 5.31 -9.92 8.15
N ILE A 124 5.45 -10.65 7.04
CA ILE A 124 6.32 -10.22 5.95
C ILE A 124 5.85 -8.88 5.39
N LEU A 125 6.79 -7.95 5.25
CA LEU A 125 6.56 -6.61 4.70
C LEU A 125 6.93 -6.58 3.22
N GLY A 126 6.20 -5.78 2.44
CA GLY A 126 6.48 -5.63 1.03
C GLY A 126 5.85 -4.38 0.43
N CYS A 127 6.19 -4.12 -0.83
CA CYS A 127 5.55 -3.09 -1.64
C CYS A 127 5.01 -3.80 -2.89
N PHE A 128 3.69 -3.84 -3.02
CA PHE A 128 3.03 -4.60 -4.07
C PHE A 128 2.88 -3.82 -5.37
N ALA A 129 2.67 -2.51 -5.26
CA ALA A 129 2.49 -1.65 -6.42
C ALA A 129 2.92 -0.23 -6.10
N GLY A 130 3.19 0.55 -7.15
CA GLY A 130 3.49 1.96 -7.01
C GLY A 130 3.38 2.64 -8.35
N TRP A 131 3.01 3.93 -8.36
CA TRP A 131 2.88 4.65 -9.61
C TRP A 131 3.03 6.14 -9.44
N LYS A 132 3.29 6.81 -10.56
CA LYS A 132 3.46 8.24 -10.64
C LYS A 132 2.12 8.95 -10.66
N ILE A 133 2.06 10.11 -9.99
CA ILE A 133 0.92 11.03 -10.10
C ILE A 133 1.40 12.24 -10.90
N ALA A 134 0.88 12.39 -12.10
CA ALA A 134 1.36 13.39 -13.06
C ALA A 134 0.43 14.59 -13.22
N TYR A 135 -0.48 14.78 -12.26
CA TYR A 135 -1.48 15.85 -12.32
C TYR A 135 -1.63 16.56 -10.97
N SER A 136 -2.26 17.73 -10.98
CA SER A 136 -2.63 18.45 -9.77
C SER A 136 -4.03 19.05 -9.96
N PRO A 137 -4.82 19.25 -8.90
CA PRO A 137 -4.47 18.98 -7.51
C PRO A 137 -4.45 17.49 -7.18
N SER A 138 -3.57 17.07 -6.29
CA SER A 138 -3.42 15.66 -5.92
C SER A 138 -3.32 15.43 -4.40
N LYS A 139 -3.33 16.52 -3.61
CA LYS A 139 -3.23 16.39 -2.14
C LYS A 139 -4.37 15.57 -1.54
N GLN A 140 -5.54 15.58 -2.16
CA GLN A 140 -6.71 14.83 -1.68
C GLN A 140 -6.46 13.32 -1.68
N LEU A 141 -5.51 12.84 -2.48
CA LEU A 141 -5.19 11.41 -2.53
C LEU A 141 -4.69 10.87 -1.18
N LEU A 142 -4.09 11.74 -0.36
CA LEU A 142 -3.63 11.35 0.97
C LEU A 142 -4.77 10.83 1.86
N ASP A 143 -5.99 11.26 1.61
CA ASP A 143 -7.15 10.85 2.38
C ASP A 143 -7.98 9.74 1.71
N GLN A 144 -7.47 9.18 0.62
CA GLN A 144 -8.17 8.18 -0.20
C GLN A 144 -7.45 6.82 -0.18
N VAL A 145 -7.08 6.41 1.01
CA VAL A 145 -6.32 5.17 1.21
C VAL A 145 -7.16 4.01 1.75
#